data_0e3ebdd4b96c3b139211e0db9168f24a
#
_entry.id   0e3ebdd4b96c3b139211e0db9168f24a
#
_cell.length_a   1.000
_cell.length_b   1.000
_cell.length_c   1.000
_cell.angle_alpha   90.00
_cell.angle_beta   90.00
_cell.angle_gamma   90.00
#
_symmetry.space_group_name_H-M   'P 1'
#
loop_
_entity.id
_entity.type
_entity.pdbx_description
1 polymer ?
#
loop_
_entity_poly.entity_id
_entity_poly.type
_entity_poly.pdbx_seq_one_letter_code
_entity_poly.pdbx_strand_id
1 'polypeptide(L)'
;MSAKGGAGGSAPQAAGAPPRGAPVTAWRVELKGLKSRESMLKAVAASLKFPAHFGVNLDALYDCLTDMPLKPGPAYVIELANLAHAGAGDALHTVFADAAQFWRDKGVSIAIRRN
;
A
#
# COMPACT_ATOMS: atom_id res chain seq x y z
N MET A 1 -27.94 -7.19 -4.65
CA MET A 1 -27.35 -7.42 -5.10
C MET A 1 -26.77 -7.52 -5.13
N SER A 2 -26.94 -7.25 -4.83
CA SER A 2 -26.16 -7.42 -5.16
C SER A 2 -25.62 -7.51 -4.96
N ALA A 3 -25.74 -7.14 -4.78
CA ALA A 3 -24.91 -7.38 -4.97
C ALA A 3 -24.56 -7.61 -4.73
N LYS A 4 -24.76 -7.38 -4.65
CA LYS A 4 -24.18 -7.75 -4.84
C LYS A 4 -23.63 -8.08 -5.11
N GLY A 5 -23.89 -7.99 -4.79
CA GLY A 5 -23.19 -8.36 -5.30
C GLY A 5 -22.87 -8.63 -5.46
N GLY A 6 -22.91 -8.74 -5.51
CA GLY A 6 -22.25 -9.07 -6.00
C GLY A 6 -21.88 -9.27 -6.13
N ALA A 7 -21.91 -9.25 -6.23
CA ALA A 7 -21.27 -9.63 -6.58
C ALA A 7 -20.79 -9.85 -6.66
N GLY A 8 -20.58 -9.91 -6.60
CA GLY A 8 -19.81 -10.25 -6.80
C GLY A 8 -19.31 -10.50 -6.66
N GLY A 9 -19.03 -10.66 -6.68
CA GLY A 9 -18.32 -11.06 -6.68
C GLY A 9 -17.64 -11.25 -6.50
N SER A 10 -17.41 -11.52 -6.61
CA SER A 10 -16.60 -11.85 -6.48
C SER A 10 -15.78 -11.90 -6.26
N ALA A 11 -16.29 -11.82 -6.69
CA ALA A 11 -14.93 -12.27 -6.72
C ALA A 11 -14.25 -11.90 -5.48
N PRO A 12 -13.18 -12.55 -5.18
CA PRO A 12 -12.49 -12.28 -3.95
C PRO A 12 -12.10 -10.82 -3.79
N GLN A 13 -11.81 -10.15 -4.84
CA GLN A 13 -11.48 -8.73 -4.79
C GLN A 13 -12.65 -7.84 -4.40
N ALA A 14 -13.83 -8.38 -4.33
CA ALA A 14 -14.96 -7.59 -3.87
C ALA A 14 -14.78 -7.18 -2.43
N ALA A 15 -14.11 -8.02 -1.64
CA ALA A 15 -13.78 -7.63 -0.28
C ALA A 15 -12.77 -6.48 -0.35
N GLY A 16 -13.05 -5.38 0.31
CA GLY A 16 -12.21 -4.21 0.26
C GLY A 16 -12.41 -3.32 -0.95
N ALA A 17 -13.24 -3.72 -1.90
CA ALA A 17 -13.53 -2.85 -3.04
C ALA A 17 -14.37 -1.65 -2.58
N PRO A 18 -14.04 -0.43 -3.03
CA PRO A 18 -14.79 0.74 -2.58
C PRO A 18 -16.15 0.82 -3.24
N PRO A 19 -17.12 1.48 -2.62
CA PRO A 19 -18.37 1.80 -3.29
C PRO A 19 -18.09 2.71 -4.47
N ARG A 20 -18.97 2.63 -5.44
CA ARG A 20 -18.88 3.52 -6.59
C ARG A 20 -18.96 4.97 -6.12
N GLY A 21 -18.03 5.79 -6.60
CA GLY A 21 -17.99 7.19 -6.21
C GLY A 21 -17.26 7.45 -4.90
N ALA A 22 -16.68 6.43 -4.27
CA ALA A 22 -15.92 6.65 -3.04
C ALA A 22 -14.70 7.54 -3.30
N PRO A 23 -14.30 8.35 -2.30
CA PRO A 23 -13.08 9.15 -2.44
C PRO A 23 -11.86 8.26 -2.62
N VAL A 24 -10.88 8.75 -3.38
CA VAL A 24 -9.63 8.02 -3.59
C VAL A 24 -8.48 8.86 -3.05
N THR A 25 -7.67 8.25 -2.20
CA THR A 25 -6.43 8.85 -1.72
C THR A 25 -5.28 8.06 -2.31
N ALA A 26 -4.39 8.74 -3.02
CA ALA A 26 -3.28 8.08 -3.71
C ALA A 26 -1.96 8.67 -3.28
N TRP A 27 -0.98 7.81 -3.09
CA TRP A 27 0.42 8.20 -2.86
C TRP A 27 1.27 7.64 -3.97
N ARG A 28 2.22 8.44 -4.42
CA ARG A 28 3.21 7.98 -5.40
C ARG A 28 4.59 8.09 -4.80
N VAL A 29 5.30 6.99 -4.76
CA VAL A 29 6.68 6.94 -4.30
C VAL A 29 7.57 6.74 -5.51
N GLU A 30 8.42 7.73 -5.82
CA GLU A 30 9.32 7.62 -6.94
C GLU A 30 10.61 6.92 -6.50
N LEU A 31 10.91 5.79 -7.14
CA LEU A 31 12.04 4.95 -6.75
C LEU A 31 13.07 4.80 -7.86
N LYS A 32 12.94 5.60 -8.92
CA LYS A 32 13.85 5.51 -10.06
C LYS A 32 15.29 5.75 -9.63
N GLY A 33 16.18 4.83 -10.00
CA GLY A 33 17.60 4.97 -9.71
C GLY A 33 18.01 4.60 -8.30
N LEU A 34 17.06 4.35 -7.42
CA LEU A 34 17.36 3.94 -6.05
C LEU A 34 17.65 2.45 -6.02
N LYS A 35 18.80 2.06 -5.49
CA LYS A 35 19.25 0.67 -5.50
C LYS A 35 19.39 0.07 -4.12
N SER A 36 19.61 0.88 -3.10
CA SER A 36 19.79 0.38 -1.75
C SER A 36 18.43 0.35 -1.02
N ARG A 37 18.33 -0.59 -0.10
CA ARG A 37 17.14 -0.67 0.76
C ARG A 37 16.95 0.65 1.52
N GLU A 38 18.05 1.19 2.04
CA GLU A 38 17.97 2.43 2.82
C GLU A 38 17.44 3.60 2.01
N SER A 39 17.92 3.78 0.78
CA SER A 39 17.45 4.89 -0.05
C SER A 39 15.98 4.73 -0.41
N MET A 40 15.54 3.50 -0.67
CA MET A 40 14.13 3.24 -0.96
C MET A 40 13.24 3.52 0.25
N LEU A 41 13.67 3.08 1.43
CA LEU A 41 12.90 3.30 2.66
C LEU A 41 12.79 4.78 2.99
N LYS A 42 13.85 5.55 2.77
CA LYS A 42 13.82 6.99 2.99
C LYS A 42 12.85 7.67 2.01
N ALA A 43 12.82 7.22 0.76
CA ALA A 43 11.88 7.78 -0.22
C ALA A 43 10.44 7.48 0.19
N VAL A 44 10.17 6.27 0.66
CA VAL A 44 8.84 5.90 1.13
C VAL A 44 8.44 6.77 2.32
N ALA A 45 9.34 6.91 3.29
CA ALA A 45 9.06 7.70 4.49
C ALA A 45 8.73 9.15 4.15
N ALA A 46 9.44 9.73 3.20
CA ALA A 46 9.18 11.10 2.76
C ALA A 46 7.83 11.20 2.05
N SER A 47 7.52 10.25 1.19
CA SER A 47 6.28 10.29 0.39
C SER A 47 5.04 10.03 1.24
N LEU A 48 5.13 9.13 2.20
CA LEU A 48 4.01 8.77 3.07
C LEU A 48 4.01 9.56 4.38
N LYS A 49 4.99 10.42 4.56
CA LYS A 49 5.11 11.32 5.73
C LYS A 49 5.16 10.55 7.04
N PHE A 50 6.01 9.54 7.07
CA PHE A 50 6.23 8.77 8.30
C PHE A 50 6.87 9.65 9.38
N PRO A 51 6.71 9.27 10.65
CA PRO A 51 7.31 10.05 11.75
C PRO A 51 8.82 10.17 11.64
N ALA A 52 9.37 11.23 12.21
CA ALA A 52 10.82 11.47 12.17
C ALA A 52 11.62 10.34 12.82
N HIS A 53 11.01 9.60 13.75
CA HIS A 53 11.67 8.49 14.43
C HIS A 53 11.56 7.17 13.67
N PHE A 54 11.10 7.21 12.41
CA PHE A 54 11.00 5.99 11.60
C PHE A 54 12.36 5.31 11.51
N GLY A 55 12.41 4.04 11.94
CA GLY A 55 13.61 3.23 11.77
C GLY A 55 13.73 2.77 10.32
N VAL A 56 14.89 2.96 9.72
CA VAL A 56 15.07 2.69 8.29
C VAL A 56 15.31 1.20 8.09
N ASN A 57 14.26 0.40 8.26
CA ASN A 57 14.30 -1.05 8.06
C ASN A 57 12.91 -1.55 7.70
N LEU A 58 12.84 -2.81 7.24
CA LEU A 58 11.57 -3.37 6.76
C LEU A 58 10.54 -3.59 7.86
N ASP A 59 10.98 -3.92 9.08
CA ASP A 59 10.06 -4.09 10.19
C ASP A 59 9.40 -2.77 10.55
N ALA A 60 10.18 -1.68 10.60
CA ALA A 60 9.63 -0.36 10.85
C ALA A 60 8.69 0.07 9.73
N LEU A 61 9.00 -0.31 8.49
CA LEU A 61 8.13 -0.03 7.36
C LEU A 61 6.76 -0.68 7.55
N TYR A 62 6.74 -1.96 7.90
CA TYR A 62 5.49 -2.66 8.13
C TYR A 62 4.70 -2.00 9.27
N ASP A 63 5.38 -1.68 10.37
CA ASP A 63 4.74 -1.04 11.52
C ASP A 63 4.11 0.30 11.13
N CYS A 64 4.83 1.12 10.37
CA CYS A 64 4.31 2.42 9.96
C CYS A 64 3.15 2.28 8.97
N LEU A 65 3.24 1.32 8.04
CA LEU A 65 2.15 1.10 7.08
C LEU A 65 0.88 0.63 7.77
N THR A 66 0.99 -0.23 8.77
CA THR A 66 -0.17 -0.75 9.48
C THR A 66 -0.66 0.19 10.58
N ASP A 67 0.08 1.27 10.82
CA ASP A 67 -0.31 2.31 11.79
C ASP A 67 -0.89 3.55 11.12
N MET A 68 -1.01 3.56 9.81
CA MET A 68 -1.60 4.68 9.09
C MET A 68 -3.08 4.81 9.45
N PRO A 69 -3.63 6.03 9.48
CA PRO A 69 -5.03 6.23 9.88
C PRO A 69 -5.99 5.93 8.73
N LEU A 70 -5.94 4.71 8.21
CA LEU A 70 -6.84 4.28 7.15
C LEU A 70 -8.14 3.76 7.74
N LYS A 71 -9.21 3.88 6.96
CA LYS A 71 -10.54 3.48 7.42
C LYS A 71 -11.35 2.92 6.26
N PRO A 72 -12.36 2.09 6.52
CA PRO A 72 -13.29 1.65 5.47
C PRO A 72 -14.03 2.85 4.86
N GLY A 73 -14.38 2.74 3.59
CA GLY A 73 -15.09 3.77 2.86
C GLY A 73 -14.27 4.31 1.71
N PRO A 74 -13.23 5.11 1.98
CA PRO A 74 -12.36 5.59 0.90
C PRO A 74 -11.56 4.46 0.27
N ALA A 75 -11.10 4.68 -0.95
CA ALA A 75 -10.14 3.80 -1.59
C ALA A 75 -8.75 4.41 -1.45
N TYR A 76 -7.77 3.56 -1.21
CA TYR A 76 -6.38 4.00 -1.09
C TYR A 76 -5.53 3.31 -2.13
N VAL A 77 -4.58 4.04 -2.71
CA VAL A 77 -3.65 3.50 -3.71
C VAL A 77 -2.25 3.98 -3.37
N ILE A 78 -1.31 3.06 -3.30
CA ILE A 78 0.11 3.40 -3.16
C ILE A 78 0.81 2.92 -4.41
N GLU A 79 1.38 3.85 -5.17
CA GLU A 79 2.11 3.54 -6.39
C GLU A 79 3.60 3.55 -6.11
N LEU A 80 4.26 2.41 -6.35
CA LEU A 80 5.71 2.28 -6.22
C LEU A 80 6.29 2.42 -7.63
N ALA A 81 6.58 3.65 -8.00
CA ALA A 81 6.99 3.98 -9.36
C ALA A 81 8.46 3.62 -9.58
N ASN A 82 8.72 2.90 -10.66
CA ASN A 82 10.07 2.52 -11.09
C ASN A 82 10.82 1.69 -10.05
N LEU A 83 10.09 0.87 -9.31
CA LEU A 83 10.68 -0.04 -8.33
C LEU A 83 11.45 -1.16 -9.02
N ALA A 84 12.67 -1.41 -8.58
CA ALA A 84 13.47 -2.50 -9.12
C ALA A 84 12.77 -3.85 -8.88
N HIS A 85 12.90 -4.75 -9.86
CA HIS A 85 12.24 -6.06 -9.81
C HIS A 85 13.17 -7.15 -9.30
N ALA A 86 14.06 -6.81 -8.37
CA ALA A 86 14.99 -7.78 -7.77
C ALA A 86 15.52 -7.22 -6.46
N GLY A 87 16.01 -8.10 -5.61
CA GLY A 87 16.71 -7.72 -4.39
C GLY A 87 15.89 -6.85 -3.47
N ALA A 88 16.43 -5.67 -3.14
CA ALA A 88 15.79 -4.75 -2.21
C ALA A 88 14.41 -4.30 -2.68
N GLY A 89 14.23 -4.16 -4.01
CA GLY A 89 12.93 -3.77 -4.55
C GLY A 89 11.85 -4.82 -4.31
N ASP A 90 12.19 -6.09 -4.51
CA ASP A 90 11.24 -7.17 -4.26
C ASP A 90 10.92 -7.28 -2.77
N ALA A 91 11.92 -7.13 -1.91
CA ALA A 91 11.71 -7.17 -0.47
C ALA A 91 10.76 -6.04 -0.02
N LEU A 92 10.97 -4.85 -0.56
CA LEU A 92 10.13 -3.71 -0.26
C LEU A 92 8.68 -3.98 -0.70
N HIS A 93 8.51 -4.46 -1.92
CA HIS A 93 7.17 -4.75 -2.44
C HIS A 93 6.45 -5.78 -1.58
N THR A 94 7.15 -6.80 -1.11
CA THR A 94 6.56 -7.82 -0.26
C THR A 94 5.97 -7.21 1.02
N VAL A 95 6.70 -6.28 1.64
CA VAL A 95 6.21 -5.63 2.86
C VAL A 95 4.95 -4.80 2.56
N PHE A 96 4.93 -4.09 1.44
CA PHE A 96 3.74 -3.34 1.05
C PHE A 96 2.55 -4.28 0.82
N ALA A 97 2.78 -5.41 0.17
CA ALA A 97 1.71 -6.38 -0.09
C ALA A 97 1.16 -6.96 1.23
N ASP A 98 2.05 -7.27 2.15
CA ASP A 98 1.64 -7.79 3.47
C ASP A 98 0.84 -6.76 4.25
N ALA A 99 1.27 -5.51 4.22
CA ALA A 99 0.55 -4.44 4.91
C ALA A 99 -0.82 -4.19 4.27
N ALA A 100 -0.90 -4.28 2.94
CA ALA A 100 -2.17 -4.14 2.25
C ALA A 100 -3.14 -5.25 2.66
N GLN A 101 -2.65 -6.47 2.82
CA GLN A 101 -3.50 -7.57 3.27
C GLN A 101 -4.00 -7.32 4.69
N PHE A 102 -3.14 -6.82 5.57
CA PHE A 102 -3.55 -6.43 6.93
C PHE A 102 -4.77 -5.50 6.88
N TRP A 103 -4.71 -4.48 6.03
CA TRP A 103 -5.79 -3.52 5.92
C TRP A 103 -7.05 -4.09 5.27
N ARG A 104 -6.88 -4.93 4.23
CA ARG A 104 -8.03 -5.57 3.59
C ARG A 104 -8.78 -6.46 4.56
N ASP A 105 -8.07 -7.14 5.45
CA ASP A 105 -8.69 -7.99 6.47
C ASP A 105 -9.54 -7.16 7.45
N LYS A 106 -9.28 -5.86 7.51
CA LYS A 106 -10.06 -4.93 8.34
C LYS A 106 -11.14 -4.19 7.54
N GLY A 107 -11.37 -4.57 6.29
CA GLY A 107 -12.40 -3.95 5.46
C GLY A 107 -11.98 -2.69 4.75
N VAL A 108 -10.67 -2.39 4.72
CA VAL A 108 -10.15 -1.19 4.06
C VAL A 108 -9.80 -1.51 2.62
N SER A 109 -10.20 -0.65 1.69
CA SER A 109 -9.86 -0.80 0.28
C SER A 109 -8.50 -0.16 0.01
N ILE A 110 -7.50 -0.97 -0.27
CA ILE A 110 -6.15 -0.49 -0.55
C ILE A 110 -5.52 -1.33 -1.65
N ALA A 111 -4.85 -0.66 -2.58
CA ALA A 111 -4.15 -1.31 -3.67
C ALA A 111 -2.71 -0.83 -3.70
N ILE A 112 -1.78 -1.75 -3.94
CA ILE A 112 -0.38 -1.44 -4.14
C ILE A 112 -0.10 -1.62 -5.63
N ARG A 113 0.40 -0.57 -6.26
CA ARG A 113 0.74 -0.60 -7.68
C ARG A 113 2.24 -0.55 -7.85
N ARG A 114 2.74 -1.40 -8.71
CA ARG A 114 4.16 -1.47 -9.03
C ARG A 114 4.32 -1.28 -10.53
N ASN A 115 5.10 -0.28 -10.93
CA ASN A 115 5.32 -0.07 -12.34
C ASN A 115 6.78 0.23 -12.66
#